data_a809b848729107217d018ddf62fb2c0c
#
_entry.id   a809b848729107217d018ddf62fb2c0c
#
_cell.length_a   1.000
_cell.length_b   1.000
_cell.length_c   1.000
_cell.angle_alpha   90.00
_cell.angle_beta   90.00
_cell.angle_gamma   90.00
#
_symmetry.space_group_name_H-M   'P 1'
#
loop_
_entity.id
_entity.type
_entity.pdbx_description
1 polymer ?
#
loop_
_entity_poly.entity_id
_entity_poly.type
_entity_poly.pdbx_seq_one_letter_code
_entity_poly.pdbx_strand_id
1 'polypeptide(L)'
;MLTQSVRRGLAEFFGTFMLVFAGTSAAMFAADGLLAVALAFGLTVAVGIYAVGHISGGHFNPAVSFAMVIDGRLTWKEFAYYVVSQLGGAAFAAVVVFLIGGASTDAAPLAVEAWVVIAYEVVLTYVFVYTILSVSKRKELGSFVGIIVGFTLAALILAGGAVSGASLNPAGAFGPALFVEDALANYWVYAVGTLTGAGLAALTYKFLGVPTE
;
A
#
# COMPACT_ATOMS: atom_id res chain seq x y z
N MET A 1 -23.67 17.68 7.54
CA MET A 1 -23.08 16.61 6.68
C MET A 1 -21.59 16.79 6.59
N LEU A 2 -20.79 15.72 6.57
CA LEU A 2 -19.33 15.80 6.37
C LEU A 2 -19.01 16.32 4.95
N THR A 3 -17.96 17.13 4.82
CA THR A 3 -17.48 17.57 3.50
C THR A 3 -16.94 16.38 2.70
N GLN A 4 -16.89 16.50 1.38
CA GLN A 4 -16.38 15.43 0.51
C GLN A 4 -14.93 15.05 0.86
N SER A 5 -14.07 16.03 1.15
CA SER A 5 -12.67 15.77 1.55
C SER A 5 -12.58 14.95 2.84
N VAL A 6 -13.41 15.24 3.84
CA VAL A 6 -13.45 14.47 5.10
C VAL A 6 -13.94 13.04 4.84
N ARG A 7 -14.98 12.86 4.02
CA ARG A 7 -15.48 11.52 3.66
C ARG A 7 -14.40 10.68 2.96
N ARG A 8 -13.69 11.27 2.00
CA ARG A 8 -12.59 10.61 1.29
C ARG A 8 -11.44 10.27 2.23
N GLY A 9 -11.05 11.20 3.11
CA GLY A 9 -10.01 10.96 4.12
C GLY A 9 -10.39 9.82 5.08
N LEU A 10 -11.64 9.77 5.57
CA LEU A 10 -12.11 8.68 6.42
C LEU A 10 -12.12 7.33 5.69
N ALA A 11 -12.46 7.30 4.40
CA ALA A 11 -12.40 6.08 3.60
C ALA A 11 -10.95 5.59 3.43
N GLU A 12 -10.00 6.47 3.19
CA GLU A 12 -8.57 6.13 3.12
C GLU A 12 -8.03 5.67 4.47
N PHE A 13 -8.40 6.34 5.58
CA PHE A 13 -8.04 5.91 6.94
C PHE A 13 -8.53 4.49 7.22
N PHE A 14 -9.83 4.25 6.98
CA PHE A 14 -10.45 2.95 7.27
C PHE A 14 -9.89 1.83 6.38
N GLY A 15 -9.73 2.09 5.08
CA GLY A 15 -9.16 1.11 4.16
C GLY A 15 -7.69 0.77 4.49
N THR A 16 -6.89 1.78 4.85
CA THR A 16 -5.51 1.55 5.29
C THR A 16 -5.45 0.84 6.64
N PHE A 17 -6.35 1.19 7.58
CA PHE A 17 -6.48 0.47 8.84
C PHE A 17 -6.76 -1.02 8.60
N MET A 18 -7.77 -1.35 7.77
CA MET A 18 -8.09 -2.76 7.47
C MET A 18 -6.91 -3.49 6.86
N LEU A 19 -6.24 -2.86 5.89
CA LEU A 19 -5.10 -3.43 5.17
C LEU A 19 -3.94 -3.76 6.12
N VAL A 20 -3.51 -2.78 6.91
CA VAL A 20 -2.37 -2.94 7.83
C VAL A 20 -2.74 -3.86 8.98
N PHE A 21 -3.95 -3.75 9.54
CA PHE A 21 -4.40 -4.65 10.61
C PHE A 21 -4.38 -6.11 10.17
N ALA A 22 -4.96 -6.43 9.00
CA ALA A 22 -5.03 -7.81 8.52
C ALA A 22 -3.64 -8.38 8.19
N GLY A 23 -2.81 -7.62 7.47
CA GLY A 23 -1.49 -8.07 7.07
C GLY A 23 -0.56 -8.25 8.27
N THR A 24 -0.48 -7.26 9.15
CA THR A 24 0.35 -7.33 10.36
C THR A 24 -0.12 -8.43 11.32
N SER A 25 -1.45 -8.61 11.46
CA SER A 25 -1.96 -9.73 12.24
C SER A 25 -1.59 -11.09 11.65
N ALA A 26 -1.65 -11.24 10.32
CA ALA A 26 -1.23 -12.46 9.66
C ALA A 26 0.25 -12.75 9.87
N ALA A 27 1.11 -11.74 9.74
CA ALA A 27 2.54 -11.90 10.00
C ALA A 27 2.86 -12.28 11.45
N MET A 28 2.08 -11.77 12.40
CA MET A 28 2.29 -12.04 13.81
C MET A 28 1.75 -13.42 14.26
N PHE A 29 0.59 -13.82 13.74
CA PHE A 29 -0.16 -14.95 14.30
C PHE A 29 -0.35 -16.13 13.36
N ALA A 30 -0.11 -15.97 12.04
CA ALA A 30 -0.35 -17.05 11.10
C ALA A 30 0.84 -18.03 11.05
N ALA A 31 0.54 -19.33 11.16
CA ALA A 31 1.55 -20.37 11.08
C ALA A 31 2.12 -20.58 9.65
N ASP A 32 1.36 -20.19 8.63
CA ASP A 32 1.68 -20.42 7.22
C ASP A 32 2.64 -19.38 6.60
N GLY A 33 3.24 -18.51 7.44
CA GLY A 33 4.31 -17.60 7.04
C GLY A 33 3.92 -16.66 5.89
N LEU A 34 4.81 -16.52 4.90
CA LEU A 34 4.67 -15.54 3.82
C LEU A 34 3.39 -15.68 2.99
N LEU A 35 2.87 -16.91 2.81
CA LEU A 35 1.62 -17.12 2.06
C LEU A 35 0.43 -16.50 2.78
N ALA A 36 0.33 -16.68 4.08
CA ALA A 36 -0.75 -16.10 4.88
C ALA A 36 -0.69 -14.56 4.85
N VAL A 37 0.50 -13.98 4.99
CA VAL A 37 0.74 -12.53 4.89
C VAL A 37 0.32 -12.00 3.51
N ALA A 38 0.78 -12.64 2.44
CA ALA A 38 0.47 -12.25 1.07
C ALA A 38 -1.04 -12.27 0.79
N LEU A 39 -1.74 -13.32 1.22
CA LEU A 39 -3.19 -13.42 1.07
C LEU A 39 -3.92 -12.40 1.93
N ALA A 40 -3.49 -12.18 3.19
CA ALA A 40 -4.10 -11.21 4.07
C ALA A 40 -4.04 -9.79 3.48
N PHE A 41 -2.88 -9.33 3.05
CA PHE A 41 -2.75 -8.03 2.39
C PHE A 41 -3.53 -7.97 1.08
N GLY A 42 -3.36 -8.96 0.20
CA GLY A 42 -3.98 -8.96 -1.12
C GLY A 42 -5.51 -9.00 -1.07
N LEU A 43 -6.09 -9.90 -0.28
CA LEU A 43 -7.55 -10.01 -0.14
C LEU A 43 -8.13 -8.78 0.58
N THR A 44 -7.43 -8.23 1.57
CA THR A 44 -7.94 -7.05 2.28
C THR A 44 -7.93 -5.81 1.41
N VAL A 45 -6.91 -5.60 0.55
CA VAL A 45 -6.94 -4.48 -0.39
C VAL A 45 -8.09 -4.64 -1.39
N ALA A 46 -8.35 -5.86 -1.87
CA ALA A 46 -9.49 -6.13 -2.76
C ALA A 46 -10.83 -5.78 -2.08
N VAL A 47 -11.03 -6.28 -0.86
CA VAL A 47 -12.23 -5.98 -0.05
C VAL A 47 -12.36 -4.49 0.23
N GLY A 48 -11.28 -3.82 0.59
CA GLY A 48 -11.26 -2.37 0.84
C GLY A 48 -11.67 -1.56 -0.40
N ILE A 49 -11.17 -1.93 -1.58
CA ILE A 49 -11.57 -1.29 -2.84
C ILE A 49 -13.09 -1.42 -3.07
N TYR A 50 -13.67 -2.58 -2.84
CA TYR A 50 -15.13 -2.76 -2.97
C TYR A 50 -15.91 -2.04 -1.87
N ALA A 51 -15.41 -2.05 -0.62
CA ALA A 51 -16.12 -1.46 0.51
C ALA A 51 -16.15 0.08 0.46
N VAL A 52 -15.04 0.73 0.18
CA VAL A 52 -14.91 2.19 0.29
C VAL A 52 -14.27 2.88 -0.93
N GLY A 53 -13.83 2.12 -1.93
CA GLY A 53 -13.18 2.68 -3.13
C GLY A 53 -14.09 3.63 -3.92
N HIS A 54 -15.41 3.41 -3.90
CA HIS A 54 -16.39 4.31 -4.49
C HIS A 54 -16.45 5.71 -3.84
N ILE A 55 -15.86 5.88 -2.64
CA ILE A 55 -15.79 7.14 -1.91
C ILE A 55 -14.50 7.88 -2.20
N SER A 56 -13.33 7.20 -2.14
CA SER A 56 -12.00 7.82 -2.23
C SER A 56 -11.18 7.43 -3.44
N GLY A 57 -11.55 6.37 -4.13
CA GLY A 57 -10.73 5.70 -5.12
C GLY A 57 -9.99 4.47 -4.57
N GLY A 58 -9.96 4.29 -3.23
CA GLY A 58 -9.41 3.11 -2.59
C GLY A 58 -7.89 2.99 -2.76
N HIS A 59 -7.15 4.05 -2.50
CA HIS A 59 -5.68 4.04 -2.64
C HIS A 59 -5.00 3.27 -1.50
N PHE A 60 -5.35 3.58 -0.24
CA PHE A 60 -4.81 2.99 1.01
C PHE A 60 -3.27 2.97 1.07
N ASN A 61 -2.62 3.79 0.25
CA ASN A 61 -1.19 3.73 -0.01
C ASN A 61 -0.68 5.08 -0.52
N PRO A 62 0.29 5.74 0.19
CA PRO A 62 0.88 6.99 -0.27
C PRO A 62 1.56 6.89 -1.65
N ALA A 63 2.17 5.75 -1.99
CA ALA A 63 2.83 5.57 -3.28
C ALA A 63 1.80 5.52 -4.43
N VAL A 64 0.67 4.83 -4.24
CA VAL A 64 -0.47 4.86 -5.18
C VAL A 64 -1.02 6.28 -5.31
N SER A 65 -1.24 6.97 -4.19
CA SER A 65 -1.75 8.35 -4.19
C SER A 65 -0.80 9.30 -4.91
N PHE A 66 0.51 9.15 -4.74
CA PHE A 66 1.53 9.91 -5.46
C PHE A 66 1.46 9.68 -6.98
N ALA A 67 1.36 8.43 -7.41
CA ALA A 67 1.19 8.10 -8.82
C ALA A 67 -0.08 8.72 -9.42
N MET A 68 -1.18 8.77 -8.66
CA MET A 68 -2.43 9.41 -9.09
C MET A 68 -2.29 10.92 -9.24
N VAL A 69 -1.41 11.57 -8.44
CA VAL A 69 -1.08 12.99 -8.67
C VAL A 69 -0.34 13.18 -9.98
N ILE A 70 0.68 12.35 -10.25
CA ILE A 70 1.44 12.41 -11.51
C ILE A 70 0.53 12.15 -12.71
N ASP A 71 -0.40 11.21 -12.61
CA ASP A 71 -1.36 10.90 -13.68
C ASP A 71 -2.49 11.95 -13.81
N GLY A 72 -2.58 12.92 -12.90
CA GLY A 72 -3.55 14.03 -12.92
C GLY A 72 -4.94 13.68 -12.36
N ARG A 73 -5.08 12.53 -11.70
CA ARG A 73 -6.33 12.08 -11.07
C ARG A 73 -6.52 12.55 -9.64
N LEU A 74 -5.47 13.06 -9.01
CA LEU A 74 -5.47 13.60 -7.65
C LEU A 74 -4.71 14.91 -7.61
N THR A 75 -5.19 15.89 -6.86
CA THR A 75 -4.46 17.14 -6.62
C THR A 75 -3.45 16.99 -5.49
N TRP A 76 -2.40 17.82 -5.45
CA TRP A 76 -1.43 17.84 -4.35
C TRP A 76 -2.08 18.08 -2.98
N LYS A 77 -3.15 18.89 -2.95
CA LYS A 77 -3.91 19.14 -1.72
C LYS A 77 -4.62 17.87 -1.23
N GLU A 78 -5.27 17.14 -2.14
CA GLU A 78 -5.92 15.87 -1.81
C GLU A 78 -4.90 14.81 -1.41
N PHE A 79 -3.75 14.77 -2.08
CA PHE A 79 -2.63 13.90 -1.72
C PHE A 79 -2.21 14.08 -0.27
N ALA A 80 -2.01 15.33 0.19
CA ALA A 80 -1.66 15.60 1.58
C ALA A 80 -2.70 15.04 2.56
N TYR A 81 -4.00 15.24 2.28
CA TYR A 81 -5.07 14.66 3.10
C TYR A 81 -5.06 13.12 3.08
N TYR A 82 -4.81 12.51 1.93
CA TYR A 82 -4.74 11.06 1.80
C TYR A 82 -3.57 10.49 2.60
N VAL A 83 -2.38 11.06 2.47
CA VAL A 83 -1.19 10.61 3.20
C VAL A 83 -1.42 10.68 4.72
N VAL A 84 -1.96 11.79 5.24
CA VAL A 84 -2.26 11.92 6.67
C VAL A 84 -3.28 10.86 7.12
N SER A 85 -4.34 10.64 6.33
CA SER A 85 -5.36 9.64 6.65
C SER A 85 -4.81 8.22 6.61
N GLN A 86 -3.99 7.89 5.59
CA GLN A 86 -3.37 6.59 5.42
C GLN A 86 -2.36 6.28 6.52
N LEU A 87 -1.48 7.23 6.87
CA LEU A 87 -0.54 7.06 7.98
C LEU A 87 -1.27 6.93 9.32
N GLY A 88 -2.35 7.70 9.53
CA GLY A 88 -3.19 7.58 10.72
C GLY A 88 -3.87 6.23 10.83
N GLY A 89 -4.41 5.70 9.72
CA GLY A 89 -5.01 4.37 9.66
C GLY A 89 -4.01 3.26 9.94
N ALA A 90 -2.80 3.36 9.36
CA ALA A 90 -1.71 2.41 9.60
C ALA A 90 -1.22 2.43 11.05
N ALA A 91 -1.02 3.63 11.62
CA ALA A 91 -0.62 3.77 13.02
C ALA A 91 -1.67 3.20 13.97
N PHE A 92 -2.96 3.47 13.72
CA PHE A 92 -4.03 2.94 14.54
C PHE A 92 -4.13 1.40 14.45
N ALA A 93 -3.95 0.82 13.26
CA ALA A 93 -3.87 -0.63 13.07
C ALA A 93 -2.72 -1.24 13.89
N ALA A 94 -1.53 -0.63 13.81
CA ALA A 94 -0.36 -1.08 14.55
C ALA A 94 -0.55 -1.00 16.07
N VAL A 95 -1.18 0.07 16.58
CA VAL A 95 -1.56 0.17 18.00
C VAL A 95 -2.45 -0.99 18.42
N VAL A 96 -3.49 -1.30 17.63
CA VAL A 96 -4.42 -2.39 17.95
C VAL A 96 -3.68 -3.74 17.97
N VAL A 97 -2.85 -4.02 16.97
CA VAL A 97 -2.08 -5.27 16.91
C VAL A 97 -1.09 -5.36 18.06
N PHE A 98 -0.39 -4.27 18.39
CA PHE A 98 0.55 -4.22 19.52
C PHE A 98 -0.13 -4.50 20.86
N LEU A 99 -1.31 -3.94 21.09
CA LEU A 99 -2.06 -4.16 22.34
C LEU A 99 -2.54 -5.61 22.50
N ILE A 100 -2.77 -6.32 21.39
CA ILE A 100 -3.23 -7.71 21.38
C ILE A 100 -2.05 -8.71 21.49
N GLY A 101 -0.98 -8.47 20.74
CA GLY A 101 0.07 -9.48 20.54
C GLY A 101 1.50 -9.01 20.83
N GLY A 102 1.72 -7.73 21.11
CA GLY A 102 3.06 -7.16 21.28
C GLY A 102 3.64 -6.62 19.97
N ALA A 103 4.96 -6.50 19.88
CA ALA A 103 5.65 -5.99 18.69
C ALA A 103 5.48 -6.93 17.48
N SER A 104 5.22 -6.37 16.30
CA SER A 104 5.13 -7.13 15.06
C SER A 104 6.51 -7.54 14.54
N THR A 105 6.62 -8.71 13.97
CA THR A 105 7.83 -9.17 13.27
C THR A 105 7.97 -8.62 11.85
N ASP A 106 6.91 -8.03 11.29
CA ASP A 106 6.90 -7.48 9.91
C ASP A 106 7.85 -6.33 9.69
N ALA A 107 8.14 -5.57 10.73
CA ALA A 107 9.04 -4.43 10.68
C ALA A 107 10.43 -4.78 11.21
N ALA A 108 10.88 -6.03 11.06
CA ALA A 108 12.21 -6.45 11.48
C ALA A 108 13.31 -5.54 10.88
N PRO A 109 14.45 -5.42 11.57
CA PRO A 109 15.61 -4.74 10.99
C PRO A 109 15.94 -5.32 9.61
N LEU A 110 16.49 -4.49 8.70
CA LEU A 110 16.80 -4.93 7.34
C LEU A 110 17.67 -6.19 7.37
N ALA A 111 17.16 -7.27 6.79
CA ALA A 111 17.89 -8.55 6.69
C ALA A 111 19.00 -8.49 5.63
N VAL A 112 18.96 -7.48 4.75
CA VAL A 112 19.91 -7.27 3.63
C VAL A 112 20.30 -5.79 3.57
N GLU A 113 21.29 -5.48 2.74
CA GLU A 113 21.74 -4.11 2.52
C GLU A 113 20.59 -3.19 2.07
N ALA A 114 20.56 -1.97 2.59
CA ALA A 114 19.50 -0.98 2.31
C ALA A 114 19.23 -0.75 0.82
N TRP A 115 20.27 -0.71 -0.02
CA TRP A 115 20.12 -0.53 -1.46
C TRP A 115 19.41 -1.72 -2.14
N VAL A 116 19.56 -2.95 -1.61
CA VAL A 116 18.86 -4.14 -2.10
C VAL A 116 17.36 -4.00 -1.81
N VAL A 117 17.01 -3.58 -0.58
CA VAL A 117 15.62 -3.33 -0.21
C VAL A 117 15.02 -2.25 -1.11
N ILE A 118 15.72 -1.10 -1.30
CA ILE A 118 15.26 -0.03 -2.19
C ILE A 118 15.02 -0.56 -3.60
N ALA A 119 15.97 -1.33 -4.17
CA ALA A 119 15.84 -1.86 -5.52
C ALA A 119 14.62 -2.78 -5.68
N TYR A 120 14.39 -3.68 -4.71
CA TYR A 120 13.21 -4.54 -4.70
C TYR A 120 11.92 -3.72 -4.58
N GLU A 121 11.84 -2.80 -3.61
CA GLU A 121 10.67 -1.95 -3.42
C GLU A 121 10.36 -1.10 -4.67
N VAL A 122 11.38 -0.59 -5.37
CA VAL A 122 11.20 0.12 -6.65
C VAL A 122 10.55 -0.78 -7.68
N VAL A 123 11.08 -1.99 -7.90
CA VAL A 123 10.55 -2.91 -8.93
C VAL A 123 9.15 -3.38 -8.58
N LEU A 124 8.94 -3.83 -7.34
CA LEU A 124 7.64 -4.36 -6.89
C LEU A 124 6.56 -3.27 -6.95
N THR A 125 6.87 -2.07 -6.43
CA THR A 125 5.92 -0.95 -6.44
C THR A 125 5.66 -0.45 -7.86
N TYR A 126 6.68 -0.45 -8.73
CA TYR A 126 6.49 -0.13 -10.14
C TYR A 126 5.45 -1.06 -10.79
N VAL A 127 5.61 -2.37 -10.66
CA VAL A 127 4.67 -3.34 -11.24
C VAL A 127 3.27 -3.17 -10.64
N PHE A 128 3.17 -3.01 -9.33
CA PHE A 128 1.91 -2.84 -8.63
C PHE A 128 1.15 -1.59 -9.09
N VAL A 129 1.82 -0.45 -9.07
CA VAL A 129 1.23 0.84 -9.42
C VAL A 129 0.90 0.93 -10.91
N TYR A 130 1.78 0.41 -11.79
CA TYR A 130 1.50 0.33 -13.21
C TYR A 130 0.24 -0.49 -13.49
N THR A 131 0.07 -1.62 -12.81
CA THR A 131 -1.16 -2.43 -12.91
C THR A 131 -2.39 -1.62 -12.47
N ILE A 132 -2.33 -0.93 -11.31
CA ILE A 132 -3.44 -0.10 -10.82
C ILE A 132 -3.82 0.98 -11.83
N LEU A 133 -2.83 1.73 -12.34
CA LEU A 133 -3.06 2.78 -13.32
C LEU A 133 -3.72 2.24 -14.59
N SER A 134 -3.29 1.06 -15.03
CA SER A 134 -3.80 0.41 -16.23
C SER A 134 -5.23 -0.08 -16.07
N VAL A 135 -5.54 -0.81 -14.98
CA VAL A 135 -6.85 -1.44 -14.83
C VAL A 135 -7.93 -0.46 -14.40
N SER A 136 -7.57 0.56 -13.62
CA SER A 136 -8.54 1.53 -13.07
C SER A 136 -9.15 2.49 -14.10
N LYS A 137 -8.62 2.59 -15.31
CA LYS A 137 -9.21 3.35 -16.43
C LYS A 137 -10.05 2.48 -17.36
N ARG A 138 -9.94 1.18 -17.28
CA ARG A 138 -10.60 0.24 -18.19
C ARG A 138 -11.99 -0.09 -17.67
N LYS A 139 -13.01 0.54 -18.26
CA LYS A 139 -14.41 0.39 -17.85
C LYS A 139 -14.89 -1.06 -17.90
N GLU A 140 -14.40 -1.83 -18.87
CA GLU A 140 -14.72 -3.25 -19.03
C GLU A 140 -14.23 -4.12 -17.88
N LEU A 141 -13.24 -3.64 -17.10
CA LEU A 141 -12.72 -4.32 -15.91
C LEU A 141 -13.37 -3.84 -14.61
N GLY A 142 -14.31 -2.91 -14.65
CA GLY A 142 -14.84 -2.20 -13.49
C GLY A 142 -15.12 -3.07 -12.26
N SER A 143 -15.85 -4.19 -12.43
CA SER A 143 -16.16 -5.13 -11.34
C SER A 143 -14.98 -5.99 -10.90
N PHE A 144 -13.91 -6.07 -11.66
CA PHE A 144 -12.75 -6.92 -11.37
C PHE A 144 -11.55 -6.17 -10.84
N VAL A 145 -11.56 -4.82 -10.85
CA VAL A 145 -10.41 -4.00 -10.45
C VAL A 145 -9.88 -4.38 -9.06
N GLY A 146 -10.77 -4.51 -8.07
CA GLY A 146 -10.36 -4.89 -6.72
C GLY A 146 -9.66 -6.25 -6.67
N ILE A 147 -10.20 -7.25 -7.36
CA ILE A 147 -9.62 -8.59 -7.44
C ILE A 147 -8.25 -8.54 -8.12
N ILE A 148 -8.13 -7.86 -9.26
CA ILE A 148 -6.86 -7.75 -10.00
C ILE A 148 -5.79 -7.08 -9.12
N VAL A 149 -6.14 -5.96 -8.48
CA VAL A 149 -5.20 -5.25 -7.59
C VAL A 149 -4.80 -6.11 -6.40
N GLY A 150 -5.76 -6.80 -5.77
CA GLY A 150 -5.51 -7.67 -4.63
C GLY A 150 -4.61 -8.85 -4.96
N PHE A 151 -4.88 -9.57 -6.06
CA PHE A 151 -4.03 -10.67 -6.49
C PHE A 151 -2.64 -10.19 -6.95
N THR A 152 -2.53 -9.02 -7.56
CA THR A 152 -1.24 -8.42 -7.91
C THR A 152 -0.42 -8.16 -6.64
N LEU A 153 -1.02 -7.56 -5.61
CA LEU A 153 -0.34 -7.33 -4.33
C LEU A 153 0.13 -8.66 -3.71
N ALA A 154 -0.74 -9.65 -3.63
CA ALA A 154 -0.39 -10.97 -3.08
C ALA A 154 0.77 -11.62 -3.84
N ALA A 155 0.74 -11.61 -5.17
CA ALA A 155 1.81 -12.16 -5.99
C ALA A 155 3.15 -11.46 -5.77
N LEU A 156 3.15 -10.12 -5.64
CA LEU A 156 4.36 -9.34 -5.43
C LEU A 156 4.92 -9.52 -4.01
N ILE A 157 4.07 -9.69 -3.00
CA ILE A 157 4.51 -10.05 -1.65
C ILE A 157 5.16 -11.45 -1.66
N LEU A 158 4.59 -12.42 -2.36
CA LEU A 158 5.22 -13.74 -2.50
C LEU A 158 6.56 -13.68 -3.22
N ALA A 159 6.70 -12.77 -4.21
CA ALA A 159 7.92 -12.63 -4.99
C ALA A 159 9.05 -11.94 -4.23
N GLY A 160 8.76 -10.96 -3.39
CA GLY A 160 9.76 -10.09 -2.77
C GLY A 160 9.81 -10.11 -1.24
N GLY A 161 8.80 -10.71 -0.59
CA GLY A 161 8.63 -10.62 0.86
C GLY A 161 9.82 -11.18 1.64
N ALA A 162 10.43 -12.26 1.17
CA ALA A 162 11.61 -12.83 1.81
C ALA A 162 12.89 -11.98 1.68
N VAL A 163 12.91 -11.00 0.77
CA VAL A 163 14.09 -10.14 0.51
C VAL A 163 13.91 -8.76 1.12
N SER A 164 12.84 -8.04 0.76
CA SER A 164 12.61 -6.66 1.20
C SER A 164 11.49 -6.51 2.23
N GLY A 165 10.75 -7.56 2.52
CA GLY A 165 9.47 -7.46 3.22
C GLY A 165 8.30 -7.14 2.28
N ALA A 166 8.59 -6.72 1.03
CA ALA A 166 7.61 -6.38 -0.01
C ALA A 166 6.49 -5.46 0.51
N SER A 167 6.88 -4.30 1.02
CA SER A 167 5.91 -3.34 1.56
C SER A 167 5.03 -2.73 0.48
N LEU A 168 5.60 -2.30 -0.65
CA LEU A 168 4.94 -1.60 -1.75
C LEU A 168 4.10 -0.38 -1.31
N ASN A 169 4.17 -0.04 -0.04
CA ASN A 169 3.28 0.92 0.61
C ASN A 169 3.98 1.64 1.76
N PRO A 170 4.28 2.95 1.65
CA PRO A 170 4.87 3.69 2.76
C PRO A 170 4.05 3.63 4.06
N ALA A 171 2.72 3.65 3.99
CA ALA A 171 1.89 3.55 5.20
C ALA A 171 1.92 2.13 5.80
N GLY A 172 2.00 1.10 4.95
CA GLY A 172 2.14 -0.28 5.38
C GLY A 172 3.44 -0.53 6.15
N ALA A 173 4.56 0.06 5.70
CA ALA A 173 5.83 0.00 6.41
C ALA A 173 5.84 0.86 7.68
N PHE A 174 5.16 2.03 7.66
CA PHE A 174 5.17 2.98 8.77
C PHE A 174 4.51 2.44 10.04
N GLY A 175 3.31 1.87 9.91
CA GLY A 175 2.52 1.43 11.06
C GLY A 175 3.31 0.46 11.96
N PRO A 176 3.71 -0.72 11.48
CA PRO A 176 4.49 -1.68 12.25
C PRO A 176 5.80 -1.12 12.78
N ALA A 177 6.50 -0.25 12.01
CA ALA A 177 7.77 0.35 12.41
C ALA A 177 7.69 1.18 13.69
N LEU A 178 6.50 1.68 14.07
CA LEU A 178 6.31 2.45 15.31
C LEU A 178 6.58 1.64 16.58
N PHE A 179 6.51 0.31 16.53
CA PHE A 179 6.58 -0.58 17.68
C PHE A 179 7.74 -1.57 17.63
N VAL A 180 8.64 -1.41 16.66
CA VAL A 180 9.83 -2.27 16.51
C VAL A 180 11.08 -1.40 16.59
N GLU A 181 12.01 -1.78 17.48
CA GLU A 181 13.28 -1.09 17.65
C GLU A 181 14.05 -1.05 16.32
N ASP A 182 14.66 0.08 16.02
CA ASP A 182 15.40 0.37 14.77
C ASP A 182 14.58 0.34 13.45
N ALA A 183 13.36 -0.17 13.44
CA ALA A 183 12.56 -0.22 12.21
C ALA A 183 12.17 1.19 11.72
N LEU A 184 11.84 2.08 12.65
CA LEU A 184 11.51 3.47 12.31
C LEU A 184 12.72 4.22 11.72
N ALA A 185 13.94 3.94 12.20
CA ALA A 185 15.17 4.50 11.66
C ALA A 185 15.42 4.04 10.21
N ASN A 186 14.95 2.86 9.84
CA ASN A 186 15.07 2.29 8.49
C ASN A 186 13.86 2.58 7.59
N TYR A 187 12.81 3.22 8.09
CA TYR A 187 11.58 3.51 7.34
C TYR A 187 11.84 4.27 6.02
N TRP A 188 12.83 5.14 5.99
CA TRP A 188 13.18 5.91 4.80
C TRP A 188 13.52 5.02 3.58
N VAL A 189 14.04 3.82 3.80
CA VAL A 189 14.39 2.86 2.75
C VAL A 189 13.12 2.47 1.96
N TYR A 190 12.06 2.16 2.68
CA TYR A 190 10.76 1.83 2.10
C TYR A 190 10.10 3.04 1.45
N ALA A 191 10.14 4.20 2.12
CA ALA A 191 9.57 5.42 1.55
C ALA A 191 10.22 5.81 0.22
N VAL A 192 11.57 5.76 0.14
CA VAL A 192 12.32 6.06 -1.08
C VAL A 192 12.02 5.03 -2.17
N GLY A 193 12.11 3.72 -1.86
CA GLY A 193 11.90 2.65 -2.83
C GLY A 193 10.49 2.71 -3.43
N THR A 194 9.48 2.75 -2.58
CA THR A 194 8.07 2.72 -3.02
C THR A 194 7.67 3.99 -3.79
N LEU A 195 8.05 5.18 -3.33
CA LEU A 195 7.73 6.43 -4.05
C LEU A 195 8.47 6.51 -5.39
N THR A 196 9.71 6.05 -5.46
CA THR A 196 10.47 5.98 -6.73
C THR A 196 9.78 5.03 -7.70
N GLY A 197 9.44 3.81 -7.28
CA GLY A 197 8.74 2.84 -8.11
C GLY A 197 7.39 3.37 -8.63
N ALA A 198 6.61 4.01 -7.76
CA ALA A 198 5.33 4.62 -8.12
C ALA A 198 5.49 5.77 -9.13
N GLY A 199 6.49 6.63 -8.94
CA GLY A 199 6.80 7.72 -9.86
C GLY A 199 7.18 7.21 -11.24
N LEU A 200 8.07 6.21 -11.31
CA LEU A 200 8.48 5.57 -12.57
C LEU A 200 7.28 4.91 -13.27
N ALA A 201 6.42 4.21 -12.53
CA ALA A 201 5.21 3.59 -13.08
C ALA A 201 4.27 4.63 -13.70
N ALA A 202 4.04 5.75 -13.00
CA ALA A 202 3.16 6.81 -13.49
C ALA A 202 3.74 7.50 -14.73
N LEU A 203 5.05 7.77 -14.76
CA LEU A 203 5.72 8.35 -15.92
C LEU A 203 5.68 7.41 -17.13
N THR A 204 5.98 6.11 -16.93
CA THR A 204 5.89 5.10 -17.98
C THR A 204 4.46 4.97 -18.50
N TYR A 205 3.47 4.95 -17.61
CA TYR A 205 2.08 4.88 -17.99
C TYR A 205 1.64 6.07 -18.85
N LYS A 206 2.06 7.29 -18.48
CA LYS A 206 1.80 8.50 -19.29
C LYS A 206 2.51 8.46 -20.65
N PHE A 207 3.73 7.92 -20.69
CA PHE A 207 4.53 7.85 -21.91
C PHE A 207 3.96 6.82 -22.91
N LEU A 208 3.58 5.65 -22.43
CA LEU A 208 3.04 4.59 -23.28
C LEU A 208 1.62 4.90 -23.80
N GLY A 209 0.95 5.87 -23.16
CA GLY A 209 -0.34 6.41 -23.57
C GLY A 209 -1.38 5.32 -23.85
N VAL A 210 -2.31 5.09 -22.95
CA VAL A 210 -3.57 4.44 -23.37
C VAL A 210 -4.40 5.55 -24.00
N PRO A 211 -4.77 5.47 -25.30
CA PRO A 211 -5.67 6.46 -25.88
C PRO A 211 -6.93 6.52 -25.03
N THR A 212 -7.27 7.70 -24.52
CA THR A 212 -8.57 7.95 -23.90
C THR A 212 -9.57 8.07 -25.05
N GLU A 213 -10.32 6.98 -25.31
CA GLU A 213 -11.54 7.09 -26.12
C GLU A 213 -12.64 7.82 -25.35
#